data_b2200ece7caf4517741308ca0a87efb4
#
_entry.id   b2200ece7caf4517741308ca0a87efb4
#
_cell.length_a   1.000
_cell.length_b   1.000
_cell.length_c   1.000
_cell.angle_alpha   90.00
_cell.angle_beta   90.00
_cell.angle_gamma   90.00
#
_symmetry.space_group_name_H-M   'P 1'
#
loop_
_entity.id
_entity.type
_entity.pdbx_description
1 polymer ?
#
loop_
_entity_poly.entity_id
_entity_poly.type
_entity_poly.pdbx_seq_one_letter_code
_entity_poly.pdbx_strand_id
1 'polypeptide(L)'
;MTNLEDFVKGIAKPEKLDAEYGFAAVGLDHGHINGMCAALIEAGAQLLYVYDRDREKAEALAAKYGAETVDDIRRIYEDDRVKLVASAGIPCERGPLGCDVMRRGRDYFVDKAPFTTLEQLCEAEKICAETGRKYFVYYSERLHSECSVLAGYLLEAGFIGKIVNIIGTGPHRIGLPTRPDWFFEREKYGGILCDIGSHQAEQFLYYSGCDDARVTHSAIGNFKYPGYPELDDFGEMHLTAANGVTGYHRVDWYTPDGLRTWGDGRCCLEGTDGFIEMRKYADITVGGGNKLYLVNHDGEFVIDARGTTGFPYFTALIRDSIERTESAMTQSHAFAAARLCLEAQKNAIELTGRK
;
A
#
# COMPACT_ATOMS: atom_id res chain seq x y z
N MET A 1 19.54 -9.65 26.09
CA MET A 1 18.70 -9.44 24.91
C MET A 1 17.44 -10.27 25.05
N THR A 2 16.30 -9.79 24.61
CA THR A 2 15.05 -10.57 24.62
C THR A 2 15.21 -11.72 23.63
N ASN A 3 14.88 -12.94 24.05
CA ASN A 3 14.90 -14.10 23.15
C ASN A 3 13.90 -13.85 22.00
N LEU A 4 14.28 -14.12 20.76
CA LEU A 4 13.45 -13.89 19.57
C LEU A 4 12.11 -14.62 19.65
N GLU A 5 12.12 -15.87 20.10
CA GLU A 5 10.90 -16.69 20.21
C GLU A 5 9.92 -16.11 21.24
N ASP A 6 10.42 -15.67 22.39
CA ASP A 6 9.62 -15.01 23.43
C ASP A 6 9.10 -13.66 22.95
N PHE A 7 9.92 -12.90 22.20
CA PHE A 7 9.49 -11.64 21.59
C PHE A 7 8.32 -11.85 20.64
N VAL A 8 8.45 -12.78 19.67
CA VAL A 8 7.39 -13.04 18.68
C VAL A 8 6.11 -13.54 19.35
N LYS A 9 6.23 -14.41 20.36
CA LYS A 9 5.07 -14.90 21.13
C LYS A 9 4.37 -13.81 21.96
N GLY A 10 5.13 -12.82 22.39
CA GLY A 10 4.64 -11.69 23.20
C GLY A 10 3.92 -10.60 22.40
N ILE A 11 3.92 -10.66 21.06
CA ILE A 11 3.27 -9.65 20.22
C ILE A 11 1.75 -9.71 20.41
N ALA A 12 1.16 -8.60 20.87
CA ALA A 12 -0.27 -8.47 20.96
C ALA A 12 -0.91 -8.30 19.58
N LYS A 13 -1.95 -9.10 19.29
CA LYS A 13 -2.73 -8.93 18.07
C LYS A 13 -3.74 -7.79 18.22
N PRO A 14 -4.07 -7.10 17.11
CA PRO A 14 -5.09 -6.06 17.16
C PRO A 14 -6.45 -6.65 17.55
N GLU A 15 -7.11 -6.00 18.48
CA GLU A 15 -8.48 -6.34 18.86
C GLU A 15 -9.47 -5.61 17.95
N LYS A 16 -10.57 -6.29 17.65
CA LYS A 16 -11.70 -5.67 16.95
C LYS A 16 -12.26 -4.54 17.79
N LEU A 17 -12.48 -3.37 17.19
CA LEU A 17 -13.09 -2.25 17.88
C LEU A 17 -14.60 -2.49 18.08
N ASP A 18 -15.07 -2.25 19.28
CA ASP A 18 -16.50 -2.18 19.59
C ASP A 18 -16.97 -0.72 19.46
N ALA A 19 -17.10 -0.27 18.23
CA ALA A 19 -17.52 1.08 17.90
C ALA A 19 -18.50 1.07 16.73
N GLU A 20 -19.51 1.93 16.78
CA GLU A 20 -20.40 2.17 15.63
C GLU A 20 -19.66 3.00 14.57
N TYR A 21 -18.94 2.33 13.69
CA TYR A 21 -18.17 2.96 12.63
C TYR A 21 -18.61 2.48 11.25
N GLY A 22 -19.37 3.32 10.55
CA GLY A 22 -19.85 3.05 9.20
C GLY A 22 -18.91 3.57 8.13
N PHE A 23 -18.76 2.81 7.04
CA PHE A 23 -18.07 3.26 5.84
C PHE A 23 -18.83 2.91 4.57
N ALA A 24 -18.43 3.54 3.46
CA ALA A 24 -18.93 3.23 2.13
C ALA A 24 -17.78 2.84 1.19
N ALA A 25 -18.06 2.02 0.17
CA ALA A 25 -17.12 1.70 -0.90
C ALA A 25 -17.56 2.41 -2.19
N VAL A 26 -16.60 3.15 -2.82
CA VAL A 26 -16.87 3.97 -4.01
C VAL A 26 -15.75 3.79 -5.03
N GLY A 27 -16.08 3.42 -6.29
CA GLY A 27 -15.10 3.14 -7.33
C GLY A 27 -14.40 1.81 -7.10
N LEU A 28 -14.76 0.79 -7.87
CA LEU A 28 -14.41 -0.60 -7.64
C LEU A 28 -13.55 -1.17 -8.79
N ASP A 29 -12.81 -0.30 -9.50
CA ASP A 29 -12.08 -0.68 -10.71
C ASP A 29 -10.88 -1.59 -10.44
N HIS A 30 -10.34 -1.59 -9.22
CA HIS A 30 -9.25 -2.45 -8.81
C HIS A 30 -9.70 -3.44 -7.72
N GLY A 31 -9.27 -4.71 -7.85
CA GLY A 31 -9.66 -5.80 -6.96
C GLY A 31 -9.26 -5.63 -5.48
N HIS A 32 -8.36 -4.71 -5.17
CA HIS A 32 -7.95 -4.39 -3.79
C HIS A 32 -9.11 -3.92 -2.91
N ILE A 33 -10.18 -3.36 -3.48
CA ILE A 33 -11.36 -2.95 -2.71
C ILE A 33 -11.90 -4.10 -1.85
N ASN A 34 -11.82 -5.36 -2.33
CA ASN A 34 -12.25 -6.51 -1.55
C ASN A 34 -11.43 -6.71 -0.28
N GLY A 35 -10.10 -6.58 -0.38
CA GLY A 35 -9.19 -6.66 0.77
C GLY A 35 -9.36 -5.47 1.73
N MET A 36 -9.54 -4.27 1.20
CA MET A 36 -9.79 -3.06 2.00
C MET A 36 -11.08 -3.19 2.82
N CYS A 37 -12.20 -3.59 2.17
CA CYS A 37 -13.47 -3.79 2.86
C CYS A 37 -13.39 -4.91 3.91
N ALA A 38 -12.80 -6.06 3.55
CA ALA A 38 -12.64 -7.18 4.49
C ALA A 38 -11.87 -6.76 5.74
N ALA A 39 -10.73 -6.09 5.56
CA ALA A 39 -9.88 -5.68 6.67
C ALA A 39 -10.55 -4.62 7.58
N LEU A 40 -11.30 -3.65 7.02
CA LEU A 40 -12.07 -2.70 7.81
C LEU A 40 -13.18 -3.39 8.62
N ILE A 41 -13.88 -4.37 8.01
CA ILE A 41 -14.94 -5.13 8.69
C ILE A 41 -14.35 -6.00 9.82
N GLU A 42 -13.22 -6.66 9.57
CA GLU A 42 -12.51 -7.43 10.60
C GLU A 42 -12.05 -6.54 11.75
N ALA A 43 -11.65 -5.29 11.48
CA ALA A 43 -11.27 -4.30 12.48
C ALA A 43 -12.45 -3.70 13.25
N GLY A 44 -13.71 -3.91 12.82
CA GLY A 44 -14.90 -3.46 13.53
C GLY A 44 -15.82 -2.50 12.79
N ALA A 45 -15.44 -2.04 11.59
CA ALA A 45 -16.28 -1.18 10.78
C ALA A 45 -17.44 -1.93 10.10
N GLN A 46 -18.49 -1.21 9.74
CA GLN A 46 -19.64 -1.71 8.98
C GLN A 46 -19.67 -1.07 7.59
N LEU A 47 -19.69 -1.89 6.53
CA LEU A 47 -19.97 -1.41 5.18
C LEU A 47 -21.47 -1.11 5.08
N LEU A 48 -21.82 0.16 4.86
CA LEU A 48 -23.22 0.61 4.77
C LEU A 48 -23.68 0.70 3.32
N TYR A 49 -22.85 1.31 2.47
CA TYR A 49 -23.19 1.61 1.09
C TYR A 49 -22.08 1.22 0.12
N VAL A 50 -22.50 0.85 -1.09
CA VAL A 50 -21.60 0.62 -2.22
C VAL A 50 -22.10 1.43 -3.42
N TYR A 51 -21.18 2.15 -4.06
CA TYR A 51 -21.42 2.90 -5.28
C TYR A 51 -20.33 2.64 -6.30
N ASP A 52 -20.72 2.31 -7.52
CA ASP A 52 -19.84 2.26 -8.69
C ASP A 52 -20.64 2.67 -9.92
N ARG A 53 -19.96 3.18 -10.97
CA ARG A 53 -20.57 3.43 -12.29
C ARG A 53 -21.09 2.13 -12.92
N ASP A 54 -20.39 1.03 -12.65
CA ASP A 54 -20.82 -0.33 -12.98
C ASP A 54 -21.67 -0.89 -11.85
N ARG A 55 -22.99 -0.86 -12.06
CA ARG A 55 -23.97 -1.31 -11.07
C ARG A 55 -23.78 -2.78 -10.67
N GLU A 56 -23.40 -3.65 -11.62
CA GLU A 56 -23.21 -5.09 -11.34
C GLU A 56 -22.07 -5.31 -10.36
N LYS A 57 -20.96 -4.56 -10.50
CA LYS A 57 -19.85 -4.59 -9.52
C LYS A 57 -20.31 -4.11 -8.15
N ALA A 58 -21.10 -3.02 -8.09
CA ALA A 58 -21.61 -2.50 -6.83
C ALA A 58 -22.52 -3.51 -6.13
N GLU A 59 -23.47 -4.11 -6.84
CA GLU A 59 -24.39 -5.12 -6.33
C GLU A 59 -23.64 -6.38 -5.83
N ALA A 60 -22.63 -6.83 -6.56
CA ALA A 60 -21.82 -8.00 -6.17
C ALA A 60 -21.07 -7.76 -4.85
N LEU A 61 -20.46 -6.59 -4.67
CA LEU A 61 -19.75 -6.25 -3.43
C LEU A 61 -20.74 -6.03 -2.28
N ALA A 62 -21.83 -5.32 -2.52
CA ALA A 62 -22.88 -5.07 -1.53
C ALA A 62 -23.50 -6.38 -1.01
N ALA A 63 -23.85 -7.30 -1.90
CA ALA A 63 -24.42 -8.60 -1.55
C ALA A 63 -23.48 -9.43 -0.67
N LYS A 64 -22.16 -9.36 -0.94
CA LYS A 64 -21.14 -10.08 -0.17
C LYS A 64 -21.10 -9.69 1.31
N TYR A 65 -21.37 -8.43 1.63
CA TYR A 65 -21.24 -7.90 2.99
C TYR A 65 -22.57 -7.41 3.59
N GLY A 66 -23.70 -7.59 2.89
CA GLY A 66 -25.03 -7.15 3.37
C GLY A 66 -25.22 -5.64 3.37
N ALA A 67 -24.52 -4.93 2.45
CA ALA A 67 -24.60 -3.48 2.30
C ALA A 67 -25.69 -3.08 1.28
N GLU A 68 -26.05 -1.80 1.27
CA GLU A 68 -26.98 -1.23 0.30
C GLU A 68 -26.22 -0.72 -0.95
N THR A 69 -26.69 -1.06 -2.14
CA THR A 69 -26.22 -0.45 -3.40
C THR A 69 -26.98 0.83 -3.64
N VAL A 70 -26.26 1.93 -3.89
CA VAL A 70 -26.86 3.23 -4.19
C VAL A 70 -26.58 3.66 -5.62
N ASP A 71 -27.55 4.36 -6.24
CA ASP A 71 -27.43 4.88 -7.61
C ASP A 71 -26.84 6.30 -7.66
N ASP A 72 -26.73 6.95 -6.51
CA ASP A 72 -26.24 8.31 -6.38
C ASP A 72 -25.31 8.42 -5.17
N ILE A 73 -24.07 8.81 -5.42
CA ILE A 73 -23.05 9.01 -4.37
C ILE A 73 -23.49 10.02 -3.29
N ARG A 74 -24.40 10.94 -3.61
CA ARG A 74 -24.93 11.92 -2.64
C ARG A 74 -25.61 11.25 -1.47
N ARG A 75 -26.25 10.09 -1.66
CA ARG A 75 -26.85 9.29 -0.59
C ARG A 75 -25.83 8.88 0.47
N ILE A 76 -24.58 8.62 0.08
CA ILE A 76 -23.46 8.31 0.99
C ILE A 76 -23.11 9.52 1.85
N TYR A 77 -23.11 10.70 1.25
CA TYR A 77 -22.75 11.94 1.96
C TYR A 77 -23.87 12.48 2.87
N GLU A 78 -25.12 12.10 2.62
CA GLU A 78 -26.28 12.49 3.42
C GLU A 78 -26.45 11.65 4.70
N ASP A 79 -25.79 10.50 4.79
CA ASP A 79 -25.89 9.62 5.96
C ASP A 79 -24.73 9.85 6.93
N ASP A 80 -24.99 10.44 8.07
CA ASP A 80 -24.01 10.74 9.10
C ASP A 80 -23.36 9.50 9.77
N ARG A 81 -23.91 8.31 9.55
CA ARG A 81 -23.28 7.06 9.98
C ARG A 81 -22.04 6.74 9.15
N VAL A 82 -21.96 7.22 7.90
CA VAL A 82 -20.77 7.06 7.06
C VAL A 82 -19.67 8.02 7.55
N LYS A 83 -18.59 7.48 8.09
CA LYS A 83 -17.43 8.24 8.57
C LYS A 83 -16.28 8.24 7.56
N LEU A 84 -16.20 7.19 6.76
CA LEU A 84 -15.11 6.92 5.81
C LEU A 84 -15.67 6.49 4.45
N VAL A 85 -15.00 6.92 3.40
CA VAL A 85 -15.20 6.38 2.04
C VAL A 85 -13.94 5.61 1.64
N ALA A 86 -14.07 4.32 1.34
CA ALA A 86 -13.02 3.48 0.78
C ALA A 86 -13.12 3.45 -0.74
N SER A 87 -12.00 3.56 -1.46
CA SER A 87 -11.98 3.57 -2.92
C SER A 87 -10.79 2.83 -3.52
N ALA A 88 -11.07 2.06 -4.56
CA ALA A 88 -10.07 1.50 -5.46
C ALA A 88 -10.46 1.75 -6.94
N GLY A 89 -10.94 2.95 -7.23
CA GLY A 89 -11.25 3.43 -8.57
C GLY A 89 -10.00 3.57 -9.45
N ILE A 90 -10.18 4.09 -10.66
CA ILE A 90 -9.06 4.36 -11.59
C ILE A 90 -8.07 5.33 -10.93
N PRO A 91 -6.75 5.07 -10.95
CA PRO A 91 -5.77 5.87 -10.21
C PRO A 91 -5.85 7.38 -10.43
N CYS A 92 -6.04 7.85 -11.66
CA CYS A 92 -6.17 9.29 -11.95
C CYS A 92 -7.43 9.95 -11.34
N GLU A 93 -8.44 9.18 -10.97
CA GLU A 93 -9.67 9.67 -10.36
C GLU A 93 -9.63 9.69 -8.83
N ARG A 94 -8.66 8.97 -8.22
CA ARG A 94 -8.57 8.76 -6.76
C ARG A 94 -8.32 10.05 -5.99
N GLY A 95 -7.37 10.88 -6.45
CA GLY A 95 -7.08 12.17 -5.83
C GLY A 95 -8.27 13.13 -5.84
N PRO A 96 -8.88 13.41 -7.01
CA PRO A 96 -10.09 14.24 -7.11
C PRO A 96 -11.26 13.73 -6.26
N LEU A 97 -11.53 12.42 -6.26
CA LEU A 97 -12.57 11.82 -5.42
C LEU A 97 -12.28 12.04 -3.92
N GLY A 98 -11.03 11.82 -3.50
CA GLY A 98 -10.63 12.04 -2.10
C GLY A 98 -10.84 13.48 -1.66
N CYS A 99 -10.51 14.46 -2.50
CA CYS A 99 -10.75 15.88 -2.24
C CYS A 99 -12.25 16.17 -2.09
N ASP A 100 -13.13 15.61 -2.95
CA ASP A 100 -14.58 15.77 -2.82
C ASP A 100 -15.11 15.14 -1.54
N VAL A 101 -14.70 13.91 -1.23
CA VAL A 101 -15.07 13.19 0.01
C VAL A 101 -14.72 14.00 1.25
N MET A 102 -13.50 14.53 1.33
CA MET A 102 -13.05 15.31 2.47
C MET A 102 -13.79 16.66 2.61
N ARG A 103 -14.06 17.35 1.50
CA ARG A 103 -14.90 18.58 1.50
C ARG A 103 -16.31 18.33 2.00
N ARG A 104 -16.82 17.10 1.84
CA ARG A 104 -18.13 16.67 2.37
C ARG A 104 -18.07 16.13 3.80
N GLY A 105 -16.92 16.30 4.47
CA GLY A 105 -16.77 15.99 5.88
C GLY A 105 -16.60 14.52 6.20
N ARG A 106 -16.17 13.70 5.25
CA ARG A 106 -15.82 12.28 5.45
C ARG A 106 -14.32 12.06 5.33
N ASP A 107 -13.78 11.06 6.03
CA ASP A 107 -12.41 10.62 5.82
C ASP A 107 -12.33 9.74 4.56
N TYR A 108 -11.15 9.63 3.97
CA TYR A 108 -10.94 8.89 2.74
C TYR A 108 -9.87 7.83 2.90
N PHE A 109 -10.16 6.60 2.46
CA PHE A 109 -9.23 5.48 2.44
C PHE A 109 -9.10 4.96 1.02
N VAL A 110 -7.95 5.13 0.42
CA VAL A 110 -7.75 4.87 -1.00
C VAL A 110 -6.70 3.79 -1.26
N ASP A 111 -6.90 3.04 -2.34
CA ASP A 111 -5.89 2.12 -2.85
C ASP A 111 -4.66 2.89 -3.41
N LYS A 112 -3.52 2.23 -3.45
CA LYS A 112 -2.31 2.70 -4.16
C LYS A 112 -2.53 2.58 -5.70
N ALA A 113 -1.96 3.37 -6.55
CA ALA A 113 -1.39 4.70 -6.35
C ALA A 113 -2.48 5.72 -5.99
N PRO A 114 -2.30 6.50 -4.93
CA PRO A 114 -3.33 7.47 -4.53
C PRO A 114 -3.46 8.66 -5.48
N PHE A 115 -2.42 8.94 -6.25
CA PHE A 115 -2.31 10.06 -7.20
C PHE A 115 -1.54 9.63 -8.44
N THR A 116 -1.82 10.30 -9.57
CA THR A 116 -1.05 10.17 -10.82
C THR A 116 -0.25 11.43 -11.15
N THR A 117 -0.50 12.55 -10.45
CA THR A 117 0.23 13.80 -10.63
C THR A 117 0.56 14.50 -9.31
N LEU A 118 1.60 15.34 -9.30
CA LEU A 118 1.97 16.16 -8.14
C LEU A 118 0.89 17.19 -7.80
N GLU A 119 0.16 17.69 -8.80
CA GLU A 119 -0.93 18.64 -8.63
C GLU A 119 -2.07 18.02 -7.80
N GLN A 120 -2.45 16.76 -8.09
CA GLN A 120 -3.45 16.02 -7.31
C GLN A 120 -3.00 15.84 -5.85
N LEU A 121 -1.73 15.49 -5.63
CA LEU A 121 -1.17 15.34 -4.30
C LEU A 121 -1.21 16.68 -3.53
N CYS A 122 -0.73 17.78 -4.13
CA CYS A 122 -0.73 19.09 -3.48
C CYS A 122 -2.15 19.57 -3.14
N GLU A 123 -3.14 19.31 -4.02
CA GLU A 123 -4.53 19.65 -3.72
C GLU A 123 -5.07 18.80 -2.55
N ALA A 124 -4.76 17.50 -2.49
CA ALA A 124 -5.17 16.65 -1.38
C ALA A 124 -4.55 17.07 -0.05
N GLU A 125 -3.25 17.41 -0.02
CA GLU A 125 -2.57 17.97 1.16
C GLU A 125 -3.28 19.23 1.67
N LYS A 126 -3.59 20.15 0.75
CA LYS A 126 -4.31 21.39 1.07
C LYS A 126 -5.69 21.09 1.66
N ILE A 127 -6.47 20.21 1.03
CA ILE A 127 -7.82 19.88 1.51
C ILE A 127 -7.79 19.14 2.85
N CYS A 128 -6.81 18.26 3.10
CA CYS A 128 -6.58 17.67 4.41
C CYS A 128 -6.39 18.76 5.48
N ALA A 129 -5.53 19.75 5.20
CA ALA A 129 -5.25 20.84 6.12
C ALA A 129 -6.48 21.74 6.35
N GLU A 130 -7.25 22.05 5.30
CA GLU A 130 -8.44 22.91 5.39
C GLU A 130 -9.61 22.23 6.12
N THR A 131 -9.80 20.91 5.91
CA THR A 131 -10.97 20.20 6.45
C THR A 131 -10.71 19.46 7.74
N GLY A 132 -9.44 19.22 8.08
CA GLY A 132 -9.03 18.33 9.18
C GLY A 132 -9.45 16.87 8.95
N ARG A 133 -9.83 16.48 7.71
CA ARG A 133 -10.15 15.11 7.35
C ARG A 133 -8.87 14.31 7.08
N LYS A 134 -8.99 12.98 7.16
CA LYS A 134 -7.87 12.07 6.97
C LYS A 134 -7.88 11.48 5.55
N TYR A 135 -6.69 11.37 4.96
CA TYR A 135 -6.43 10.71 3.69
C TYR A 135 -5.55 9.48 3.94
N PHE A 136 -6.15 8.31 4.10
CA PHE A 136 -5.45 7.06 4.34
C PHE A 136 -5.15 6.37 3.01
N VAL A 137 -3.98 5.72 2.91
CA VAL A 137 -3.57 4.99 1.70
C VAL A 137 -3.29 3.52 2.00
N TYR A 138 -3.80 2.64 1.15
CA TYR A 138 -3.65 1.20 1.27
C TYR A 138 -2.35 0.69 0.65
N TYR A 139 -1.24 0.89 1.33
CA TYR A 139 0.05 0.31 0.96
C TYR A 139 0.13 -1.15 1.41
N SER A 140 -0.65 -2.02 0.76
CA SER A 140 -0.96 -3.39 1.22
C SER A 140 0.27 -4.29 1.41
N GLU A 141 1.36 -4.09 0.68
CA GLU A 141 2.57 -4.92 0.82
C GLU A 141 3.22 -4.82 2.20
N ARG A 142 3.00 -3.72 2.93
CA ARG A 142 3.38 -3.60 4.33
C ARG A 142 2.18 -3.78 5.26
N LEU A 143 1.08 -3.10 4.98
CA LEU A 143 -0.05 -2.99 5.91
C LEU A 143 -0.87 -4.28 6.02
N HIS A 144 -0.82 -5.14 4.99
CA HIS A 144 -1.60 -6.38 4.90
C HIS A 144 -0.71 -7.62 4.65
N SER A 145 0.50 -7.59 5.20
CA SER A 145 1.48 -8.67 5.15
C SER A 145 2.12 -8.83 6.54
N GLU A 146 1.86 -9.95 7.22
CA GLU A 146 2.33 -10.14 8.59
C GLU A 146 3.85 -10.20 8.70
N CYS A 147 4.57 -10.72 7.69
CA CYS A 147 6.03 -10.67 7.71
C CYS A 147 6.58 -9.23 7.60
N SER A 148 5.86 -8.36 6.91
CA SER A 148 6.24 -6.94 6.83
C SER A 148 5.95 -6.19 8.13
N VAL A 149 4.84 -6.49 8.79
CA VAL A 149 4.51 -5.94 10.12
C VAL A 149 5.53 -6.42 11.15
N LEU A 150 5.81 -7.73 11.16
CA LEU A 150 6.78 -8.34 12.08
C LEU A 150 8.19 -7.77 11.88
N ALA A 151 8.62 -7.56 10.63
CA ALA A 151 9.92 -6.95 10.35
C ALA A 151 10.04 -5.55 10.98
N GLY A 152 8.97 -4.75 10.95
CA GLY A 152 8.93 -3.45 11.64
C GLY A 152 9.13 -3.59 13.15
N TYR A 153 8.44 -4.51 13.80
CA TYR A 153 8.59 -4.75 15.24
C TYR A 153 9.98 -5.25 15.62
N LEU A 154 10.57 -6.13 14.80
CA LEU A 154 11.94 -6.61 15.03
C LEU A 154 12.98 -5.50 14.86
N LEU A 155 12.77 -4.62 13.87
CA LEU A 155 13.63 -3.46 13.65
C LEU A 155 13.53 -2.47 14.83
N GLU A 156 12.32 -2.14 15.27
CA GLU A 156 12.08 -1.26 16.42
C GLU A 156 12.68 -1.84 17.72
N ALA A 157 12.60 -3.15 17.90
CA ALA A 157 13.21 -3.86 19.03
C ALA A 157 14.75 -4.00 18.94
N GLY A 158 15.38 -3.55 17.84
CA GLY A 158 16.83 -3.50 17.68
C GLY A 158 17.49 -4.83 17.28
N PHE A 159 16.76 -5.82 16.78
CA PHE A 159 17.29 -7.15 16.43
C PHE A 159 18.40 -7.14 15.37
N ILE A 160 18.48 -6.10 14.54
CA ILE A 160 19.53 -5.93 13.51
C ILE A 160 20.33 -4.64 13.68
N GLY A 161 20.23 -3.98 14.84
CA GLY A 161 20.88 -2.69 15.07
C GLY A 161 20.23 -1.54 14.27
N LYS A 162 21.07 -0.60 13.82
CA LYS A 162 20.59 0.55 13.02
C LYS A 162 20.51 0.17 11.56
N ILE A 163 19.39 0.51 10.92
CA ILE A 163 19.21 0.28 9.48
C ILE A 163 20.22 1.09 8.66
N VAL A 164 20.76 0.50 7.61
CA VAL A 164 21.77 1.07 6.72
C VAL A 164 21.30 1.10 5.27
N ASN A 165 20.72 -0.02 4.80
CA ASN A 165 20.27 -0.16 3.42
C ASN A 165 18.99 -1.00 3.33
N ILE A 166 18.17 -0.70 2.32
CA ILE A 166 16.92 -1.40 2.04
C ILE A 166 16.87 -1.78 0.56
N ILE A 167 16.69 -3.08 0.27
CA ILE A 167 16.48 -3.57 -1.09
C ILE A 167 15.08 -4.15 -1.22
N GLY A 168 14.25 -3.54 -2.07
CA GLY A 168 12.88 -3.97 -2.32
C GLY A 168 12.68 -4.46 -3.75
N THR A 169 11.95 -5.56 -3.92
CA THR A 169 11.50 -6.01 -5.23
C THR A 169 10.01 -6.32 -5.23
N GLY A 170 9.31 -5.80 -6.24
CA GLY A 170 7.86 -5.96 -6.41
C GLY A 170 7.49 -6.49 -7.81
N PRO A 171 7.95 -7.69 -8.20
CA PRO A 171 7.52 -8.27 -9.47
C PRO A 171 6.05 -8.73 -9.37
N HIS A 172 5.26 -8.38 -10.40
CA HIS A 172 3.84 -8.74 -10.51
C HIS A 172 3.57 -9.50 -11.80
N ARG A 173 2.49 -10.29 -11.83
CA ARG A 173 1.98 -10.87 -13.06
C ARG A 173 1.05 -9.88 -13.75
N ILE A 174 1.31 -9.59 -15.03
CA ILE A 174 0.52 -8.60 -15.75
C ILE A 174 -0.93 -9.04 -15.95
N GLY A 175 -1.20 -10.31 -16.25
CA GLY A 175 -2.56 -10.82 -16.44
C GLY A 175 -3.30 -10.15 -17.61
N LEU A 176 -2.65 -9.95 -18.75
CA LEU A 176 -3.15 -9.21 -19.90
C LEU A 176 -4.62 -9.44 -20.27
N PRO A 177 -5.14 -10.70 -20.33
CA PRO A 177 -6.53 -10.93 -20.74
C PRO A 177 -7.59 -10.35 -19.81
N THR A 178 -7.20 -9.98 -18.59
CA THR A 178 -8.14 -9.51 -17.56
C THR A 178 -7.94 -8.03 -17.20
N ARG A 179 -6.97 -7.35 -17.85
CA ARG A 179 -6.71 -5.93 -17.60
C ARG A 179 -7.68 -5.04 -18.35
N PRO A 180 -8.27 -4.04 -17.71
CA PRO A 180 -9.09 -3.05 -18.38
C PRO A 180 -8.22 -2.09 -19.20
N ASP A 181 -8.81 -1.43 -20.21
CA ASP A 181 -8.10 -0.56 -21.15
C ASP A 181 -7.33 0.56 -20.46
N TRP A 182 -7.91 1.16 -19.42
CA TRP A 182 -7.26 2.26 -18.68
C TRP A 182 -5.89 1.89 -18.06
N PHE A 183 -5.67 0.61 -17.81
CA PHE A 183 -4.41 0.10 -17.27
C PHE A 183 -3.22 0.33 -18.21
N PHE A 184 -3.47 0.47 -19.50
CA PHE A 184 -2.46 0.68 -20.53
C PHE A 184 -2.29 2.15 -20.93
N GLU A 185 -3.03 3.06 -20.32
CA GLU A 185 -2.98 4.50 -20.54
C GLU A 185 -2.23 5.16 -19.37
N ARG A 186 -1.03 5.67 -19.62
CA ARG A 186 -0.15 6.22 -18.56
C ARG A 186 -0.82 7.32 -17.75
N GLU A 187 -1.57 8.18 -18.39
CA GLU A 187 -2.31 9.24 -17.71
C GLU A 187 -3.30 8.68 -16.69
N LYS A 188 -3.87 7.50 -16.94
CA LYS A 188 -4.87 6.88 -16.06
C LYS A 188 -4.25 6.06 -14.94
N TYR A 189 -3.19 5.25 -15.20
CA TYR A 189 -2.60 4.41 -14.15
C TYR A 189 -1.40 5.06 -13.45
N GLY A 190 -0.81 6.12 -14.02
CA GLY A 190 0.24 6.93 -13.39
C GLY A 190 1.67 6.44 -13.62
N GLY A 191 1.89 5.31 -14.31
CA GLY A 191 3.21 4.68 -14.50
C GLY A 191 3.55 3.66 -13.42
N ILE A 192 4.51 2.77 -13.71
CA ILE A 192 4.83 1.62 -12.85
C ILE A 192 5.43 2.05 -11.50
N LEU A 193 6.18 3.16 -11.45
CA LEU A 193 6.75 3.66 -10.20
C LEU A 193 5.69 4.27 -9.29
N CYS A 194 4.59 4.81 -9.85
CA CYS A 194 3.43 5.22 -9.08
C CYS A 194 2.57 4.01 -8.68
N ASP A 195 2.36 3.05 -9.55
CA ASP A 195 1.52 1.88 -9.28
C ASP A 195 2.20 0.92 -8.29
N ILE A 196 3.14 0.08 -8.75
CA ILE A 196 3.80 -0.90 -7.87
C ILE A 196 4.87 -0.23 -7.00
N GLY A 197 5.60 0.74 -7.53
CA GLY A 197 6.67 1.45 -6.82
C GLY A 197 6.20 2.15 -5.55
N SER A 198 4.91 2.51 -5.46
CA SER A 198 4.34 3.12 -4.26
C SER A 198 4.47 2.26 -3.01
N HIS A 199 4.36 0.94 -3.13
CA HIS A 199 4.62 0.03 -2.03
C HIS A 199 6.08 0.07 -1.58
N GLN A 200 7.00 0.22 -2.54
CA GLN A 200 8.43 0.23 -2.26
C GLN A 200 8.87 1.53 -1.58
N ALA A 201 8.33 2.67 -2.04
CA ALA A 201 8.63 3.97 -1.44
C ALA A 201 8.10 4.06 0.00
N GLU A 202 6.88 3.58 0.24
CA GLU A 202 6.30 3.56 1.59
C GLU A 202 7.10 2.66 2.54
N GLN A 203 7.47 1.44 2.11
CA GLN A 203 8.31 0.55 2.90
C GLN A 203 9.69 1.15 3.18
N PHE A 204 10.29 1.85 2.20
CA PHE A 204 11.55 2.54 2.41
C PHE A 204 11.45 3.60 3.51
N LEU A 205 10.44 4.47 3.46
CA LEU A 205 10.24 5.50 4.49
C LEU A 205 10.00 4.87 5.88
N TYR A 206 9.12 3.87 5.93
CA TYR A 206 8.79 3.19 7.18
C TYR A 206 10.01 2.52 7.82
N TYR A 207 10.73 1.67 7.09
CA TYR A 207 11.86 0.94 7.64
C TYR A 207 13.10 1.81 7.85
N SER A 208 13.28 2.89 7.08
CA SER A 208 14.34 3.87 7.35
C SER A 208 14.06 4.73 8.59
N GLY A 209 12.80 4.78 9.04
CA GLY A 209 12.35 5.66 10.12
C GLY A 209 12.47 7.15 9.79
N CYS A 210 12.37 7.51 8.50
CA CYS A 210 12.58 8.89 8.05
C CYS A 210 11.69 9.22 6.85
N ASP A 211 10.77 10.16 7.03
CA ASP A 211 9.88 10.63 5.96
C ASP A 211 10.54 11.68 5.04
N ASP A 212 11.67 12.24 5.44
CA ASP A 212 12.48 13.12 4.59
C ASP A 212 13.46 12.29 3.75
N ALA A 213 13.08 12.05 2.51
CA ALA A 213 13.85 11.26 1.55
C ALA A 213 13.77 11.86 0.15
N ARG A 214 14.72 11.47 -0.71
CA ARG A 214 14.78 11.91 -2.10
C ARG A 214 15.06 10.75 -3.05
N VAL A 215 14.61 10.90 -4.29
CA VAL A 215 14.98 10.04 -5.42
C VAL A 215 16.36 10.49 -5.92
N THR A 216 17.33 9.58 -5.93
CA THR A 216 18.68 9.85 -6.45
C THR A 216 18.88 9.30 -7.86
N HIS A 217 18.08 8.31 -8.25
CA HIS A 217 18.02 7.74 -9.60
C HIS A 217 16.67 7.07 -9.79
N SER A 218 16.13 7.14 -11.00
CA SER A 218 14.99 6.33 -11.41
C SER A 218 15.05 6.02 -12.91
N ALA A 219 14.55 4.85 -13.30
CA ALA A 219 14.45 4.46 -14.69
C ALA A 219 13.19 3.62 -14.92
N ILE A 220 12.66 3.69 -16.14
CA ILE A 220 11.50 2.93 -16.61
C ILE A 220 11.75 2.37 -18.00
N GLY A 221 11.00 1.36 -18.38
CA GLY A 221 11.07 0.80 -19.72
C GLY A 221 9.87 -0.07 -20.06
N ASN A 222 9.74 -0.37 -21.34
CA ASN A 222 8.80 -1.35 -21.87
C ASN A 222 9.56 -2.34 -22.77
N PHE A 223 10.01 -3.44 -22.20
CA PHE A 223 10.86 -4.43 -22.89
C PHE A 223 10.06 -5.56 -23.51
N LYS A 224 8.90 -5.90 -22.93
CA LYS A 224 8.15 -7.11 -23.29
C LYS A 224 6.82 -6.82 -23.99
N TYR A 225 6.24 -5.66 -23.78
CA TYR A 225 4.88 -5.36 -24.27
C TYR A 225 4.83 -4.14 -25.19
N PRO A 226 5.58 -4.16 -26.34
CA PRO A 226 5.67 -3.01 -27.24
C PRO A 226 4.34 -2.64 -27.92
N GLY A 227 3.35 -3.54 -27.92
CA GLY A 227 1.98 -3.26 -28.38
C GLY A 227 1.19 -2.32 -27.47
N TYR A 228 1.69 -2.03 -26.27
CA TYR A 228 1.13 -1.08 -25.31
C TYR A 228 2.17 0.03 -25.03
N PRO A 229 2.30 1.02 -25.90
CA PRO A 229 3.43 1.97 -25.88
C PRO A 229 3.49 2.85 -24.63
N GLU A 230 2.39 3.02 -23.93
CA GLU A 230 2.33 3.81 -22.68
C GLU A 230 2.53 2.97 -21.41
N LEU A 231 2.55 1.65 -21.53
CA LEU A 231 2.83 0.75 -20.40
C LEU A 231 4.32 0.80 -20.05
N ASP A 232 4.62 0.98 -18.77
CA ASP A 232 5.92 0.62 -18.20
C ASP A 232 5.82 -0.81 -17.69
N ASP A 233 6.63 -1.71 -18.21
CA ASP A 233 6.67 -3.09 -17.72
C ASP A 233 7.85 -3.35 -16.77
N PHE A 234 8.73 -2.36 -16.65
CA PHE A 234 9.88 -2.31 -15.76
C PHE A 234 10.03 -0.92 -15.16
N GLY A 235 10.41 -0.86 -13.90
CA GLY A 235 10.80 0.37 -13.22
C GLY A 235 11.76 0.10 -12.05
N GLU A 236 12.67 1.03 -11.85
CA GLU A 236 13.56 1.02 -10.69
C GLU A 236 13.78 2.42 -10.14
N MET A 237 14.07 2.50 -8.83
CA MET A 237 14.43 3.75 -8.17
C MET A 237 15.44 3.52 -7.05
N HIS A 238 16.35 4.49 -6.90
CA HIS A 238 17.25 4.61 -5.76
C HIS A 238 16.77 5.75 -4.88
N LEU A 239 16.64 5.48 -3.59
CA LEU A 239 16.19 6.43 -2.58
C LEU A 239 17.30 6.68 -1.56
N THR A 240 17.35 7.89 -1.02
CA THR A 240 18.24 8.25 0.09
C THR A 240 17.45 9.09 1.08
N ALA A 241 17.35 8.62 2.32
CA ALA A 241 16.73 9.34 3.42
C ALA A 241 17.69 10.35 4.05
N ALA A 242 17.18 11.40 4.70
CA ALA A 242 17.97 12.44 5.34
C ALA A 242 18.84 11.90 6.49
N ASN A 243 18.48 10.79 7.11
CA ASN A 243 19.28 10.10 8.11
C ASN A 243 20.41 9.23 7.53
N GLY A 244 20.59 9.21 6.19
CA GLY A 244 21.67 8.52 5.50
C GLY A 244 21.34 7.09 5.04
N VAL A 245 20.17 6.54 5.37
CA VAL A 245 19.73 5.24 4.87
C VAL A 245 19.51 5.31 3.36
N THR A 246 20.01 4.30 2.64
CA THR A 246 19.85 4.19 1.18
C THR A 246 18.96 3.03 0.80
N GLY A 247 18.34 3.08 -0.39
CA GLY A 247 17.51 2.00 -0.89
C GLY A 247 17.60 1.83 -2.40
N TYR A 248 17.49 0.56 -2.84
CA TYR A 248 17.29 0.17 -4.23
C TYR A 248 15.98 -0.58 -4.34
N HIS A 249 15.13 -0.13 -5.26
CA HIS A 249 13.81 -0.72 -5.45
C HIS A 249 13.56 -0.99 -6.93
N ARG A 250 13.11 -2.21 -7.24
CA ARG A 250 12.75 -2.65 -8.59
C ARG A 250 11.33 -3.19 -8.62
N VAL A 251 10.58 -2.79 -9.62
CA VAL A 251 9.20 -3.25 -9.87
C VAL A 251 9.04 -3.65 -11.33
N ASP A 252 8.26 -4.69 -11.61
CA ASP A 252 8.09 -5.18 -12.97
C ASP A 252 6.81 -6.01 -13.14
N TRP A 253 6.42 -6.23 -14.41
CA TRP A 253 5.32 -7.09 -14.83
C TRP A 253 5.79 -8.43 -15.38
N TYR A 254 6.88 -9.00 -14.83
CA TYR A 254 7.54 -10.19 -15.37
C TYR A 254 7.33 -11.47 -14.57
N THR A 255 6.47 -11.48 -13.53
CA THR A 255 6.17 -12.71 -12.81
C THR A 255 5.62 -13.76 -13.78
N PRO A 256 6.31 -14.91 -13.94
CA PRO A 256 5.93 -15.95 -14.89
C PRO A 256 4.69 -16.73 -14.40
N ASP A 257 3.94 -17.31 -15.34
CA ASP A 257 2.73 -18.08 -15.04
C ASP A 257 3.00 -19.32 -14.20
N GLY A 258 4.22 -19.86 -14.23
CA GLY A 258 4.64 -21.01 -13.39
C GLY A 258 4.76 -20.69 -11.90
N LEU A 259 4.79 -19.41 -11.48
CA LEU A 259 4.72 -19.06 -10.07
C LEU A 259 3.28 -19.20 -9.57
N ARG A 260 3.07 -19.89 -8.45
CA ARG A 260 1.73 -20.13 -7.87
C ARG A 260 1.00 -18.88 -7.37
N THR A 261 1.72 -17.77 -7.18
CA THR A 261 1.18 -16.48 -6.73
C THR A 261 1.23 -15.45 -7.86
N TRP A 262 0.52 -14.34 -7.68
CA TRP A 262 0.50 -13.23 -8.64
C TRP A 262 1.80 -12.42 -8.70
N GLY A 263 2.65 -12.56 -7.66
CA GLY A 263 3.91 -11.84 -7.52
C GLY A 263 4.82 -12.48 -6.49
N ASP A 264 6.07 -12.00 -6.43
CA ASP A 264 7.10 -12.43 -5.47
C ASP A 264 7.72 -11.18 -4.84
N GLY A 265 6.96 -10.53 -3.96
CA GLY A 265 7.42 -9.35 -3.22
C GLY A 265 8.48 -9.75 -2.18
N ARG A 266 9.66 -9.17 -2.29
CA ARG A 266 10.79 -9.36 -1.35
C ARG A 266 11.26 -8.03 -0.84
N CYS A 267 11.76 -8.02 0.40
CA CYS A 267 12.45 -6.87 0.95
C CYS A 267 13.58 -7.36 1.87
N CYS A 268 14.78 -6.81 1.68
CA CYS A 268 15.93 -7.03 2.53
C CYS A 268 16.22 -5.74 3.30
N LEU A 269 16.33 -5.84 4.61
CA LEU A 269 16.71 -4.78 5.54
C LEU A 269 18.11 -5.10 6.07
N GLU A 270 19.11 -4.30 5.70
CA GLU A 270 20.47 -4.42 6.19
C GLU A 270 20.68 -3.48 7.36
N GLY A 271 21.05 -4.02 8.50
CA GLY A 271 21.39 -3.28 9.72
C GLY A 271 22.85 -3.39 10.11
N THR A 272 23.27 -2.67 11.16
CA THR A 272 24.66 -2.72 11.66
C THR A 272 25.02 -4.04 12.35
N ASP A 273 24.04 -4.78 12.84
CA ASP A 273 24.23 -5.97 13.66
C ASP A 273 23.53 -7.22 13.08
N GLY A 274 23.05 -7.14 11.83
CA GLY A 274 22.37 -8.24 11.15
C GLY A 274 21.49 -7.78 10.01
N PHE A 275 20.73 -8.72 9.43
CA PHE A 275 19.80 -8.41 8.36
C PHE A 275 18.48 -9.19 8.50
N ILE A 276 17.44 -8.67 7.84
CA ILE A 276 16.13 -9.33 7.69
C ILE A 276 15.83 -9.45 6.20
N GLU A 277 15.46 -10.65 5.71
CA GLU A 277 14.87 -10.85 4.39
C GLU A 277 13.40 -11.28 4.53
N MET A 278 12.50 -10.60 3.85
CA MET A 278 11.08 -10.93 3.79
C MET A 278 10.71 -11.59 2.47
N ARG A 279 9.97 -12.71 2.53
CA ARG A 279 9.32 -13.40 1.42
C ARG A 279 7.81 -13.28 1.60
N LYS A 280 7.22 -12.20 1.07
CA LYS A 280 5.82 -11.83 1.37
C LYS A 280 4.82 -12.84 0.81
N TYR A 281 4.94 -13.23 -0.45
CA TYR A 281 3.91 -14.00 -1.15
C TYR A 281 4.35 -15.39 -1.57
N ALA A 282 5.61 -15.57 -1.90
CA ALA A 282 6.15 -16.84 -2.36
C ALA A 282 7.51 -17.15 -1.75
N ASP A 283 7.64 -18.37 -1.23
CA ASP A 283 8.92 -18.99 -0.95
C ASP A 283 8.90 -20.39 -1.57
N ILE A 284 9.72 -20.58 -2.60
CA ILE A 284 9.77 -21.83 -3.34
C ILE A 284 10.51 -22.94 -2.59
N THR A 285 11.28 -22.60 -1.58
CA THR A 285 12.09 -23.57 -0.81
C THR A 285 11.29 -24.25 0.30
N VAL A 286 10.54 -23.47 1.09
CA VAL A 286 9.79 -23.97 2.26
C VAL A 286 8.28 -23.99 2.05
N GLY A 287 7.81 -23.50 0.90
CA GLY A 287 6.39 -23.39 0.56
C GLY A 287 5.66 -22.22 1.26
N GLY A 288 4.72 -21.61 0.54
CA GLY A 288 3.94 -20.46 1.02
C GLY A 288 4.71 -19.14 1.00
N GLY A 289 4.07 -18.07 1.45
CA GLY A 289 4.64 -16.76 1.72
C GLY A 289 4.63 -16.45 3.21
N ASN A 290 4.72 -15.15 3.55
CA ASN A 290 4.83 -14.67 4.92
C ASN A 290 6.01 -15.26 5.70
N LYS A 291 7.16 -15.43 5.03
CA LYS A 291 8.40 -15.89 5.64
C LYS A 291 9.34 -14.74 5.88
N LEU A 292 9.99 -14.78 7.04
CA LEU A 292 11.02 -13.83 7.44
C LEU A 292 12.28 -14.59 7.83
N TYR A 293 13.40 -14.19 7.28
CA TYR A 293 14.73 -14.70 7.57
C TYR A 293 15.47 -13.59 8.33
N LEU A 294 15.88 -13.89 9.55
CA LEU A 294 16.66 -12.99 10.40
C LEU A 294 18.03 -13.63 10.65
N VAL A 295 19.07 -12.89 10.41
CA VAL A 295 20.44 -13.26 10.82
C VAL A 295 21.02 -12.13 11.62
N ASN A 296 21.52 -12.43 12.81
CA ASN A 296 22.23 -11.49 13.67
C ASN A 296 23.30 -12.22 14.52
N HIS A 297 23.87 -11.55 15.51
CA HIS A 297 24.91 -12.16 16.37
C HIS A 297 24.44 -13.35 17.21
N ASP A 298 23.12 -13.52 17.41
CA ASP A 298 22.54 -14.64 18.17
C ASP A 298 22.32 -15.88 17.29
N GLY A 299 22.28 -15.75 15.95
CA GLY A 299 22.11 -16.88 15.04
C GLY A 299 21.36 -16.58 13.75
N GLU A 300 20.90 -17.68 13.12
CA GLU A 300 20.10 -17.70 11.89
C GLU A 300 18.70 -18.20 12.20
N PHE A 301 17.68 -17.46 11.81
CA PHE A 301 16.29 -17.77 12.15
C PHE A 301 15.40 -17.70 10.92
N VAL A 302 14.47 -18.67 10.81
CA VAL A 302 13.39 -18.68 9.83
C VAL A 302 12.07 -18.59 10.57
N ILE A 303 11.30 -17.53 10.32
CA ILE A 303 10.04 -17.28 11.01
C ILE A 303 8.88 -17.37 10.00
N ASP A 304 7.88 -18.19 10.33
CA ASP A 304 6.58 -18.13 9.68
C ASP A 304 5.75 -17.05 10.37
N ALA A 305 5.59 -15.91 9.72
CA ALA A 305 4.92 -14.78 10.31
C ALA A 305 3.38 -14.92 10.34
N ARG A 306 2.82 -15.97 9.70
CA ARG A 306 1.37 -16.15 9.65
C ARG A 306 0.76 -16.31 11.05
N GLY A 307 -0.21 -15.47 11.36
CA GLY A 307 -0.90 -15.47 12.65
C GLY A 307 -0.07 -14.90 13.81
N THR A 308 1.06 -14.21 13.54
CA THR A 308 1.90 -13.62 14.60
C THR A 308 1.44 -12.22 14.99
N THR A 309 1.19 -11.35 14.04
CA THR A 309 0.93 -9.92 14.28
C THR A 309 -0.51 -9.51 14.01
N GLY A 310 -1.22 -10.23 13.13
CA GLY A 310 -2.42 -9.69 12.49
C GLY A 310 -2.10 -8.41 11.70
N PHE A 311 -3.12 -7.55 11.52
CA PHE A 311 -3.02 -6.33 10.72
C PHE A 311 -3.43 -5.11 11.53
N PRO A 312 -2.55 -4.58 12.41
CA PRO A 312 -2.88 -3.52 13.37
C PRO A 312 -3.28 -2.19 12.72
N TYR A 313 -2.84 -1.96 11.48
CA TYR A 313 -3.13 -0.74 10.74
C TYR A 313 -4.63 -0.42 10.68
N PHE A 314 -5.49 -1.40 10.40
CA PHE A 314 -6.91 -1.15 10.16
C PHE A 314 -7.66 -0.76 11.43
N THR A 315 -7.35 -1.38 12.56
CA THR A 315 -7.90 -0.99 13.87
C THR A 315 -7.41 0.41 14.25
N ALA A 316 -6.13 0.71 14.04
CA ALA A 316 -5.56 2.02 14.28
C ALA A 316 -6.17 3.10 13.34
N LEU A 317 -6.41 2.79 12.05
CA LEU A 317 -7.08 3.69 11.10
C LEU A 317 -8.47 4.11 11.59
N ILE A 318 -9.29 3.14 12.04
CA ILE A 318 -10.63 3.44 12.57
C ILE A 318 -10.50 4.33 13.83
N ARG A 319 -9.58 4.01 14.73
CA ARG A 319 -9.33 4.81 15.94
C ARG A 319 -8.86 6.22 15.58
N ASP A 320 -7.93 6.36 14.65
CA ASP A 320 -7.44 7.68 14.18
C ASP A 320 -8.55 8.51 13.54
N SER A 321 -9.48 7.85 12.82
CA SER A 321 -10.65 8.53 12.26
C SER A 321 -11.61 9.02 13.34
N ILE A 322 -11.81 8.27 14.43
CA ILE A 322 -12.67 8.65 15.55
C ILE A 322 -12.00 9.72 16.41
N GLU A 323 -10.76 9.48 16.83
CA GLU A 323 -10.03 10.28 17.83
C GLU A 323 -9.23 11.43 17.20
N ARG A 324 -9.16 11.49 15.87
CA ARG A 324 -8.40 12.48 15.08
C ARG A 324 -6.88 12.42 15.34
N THR A 325 -6.37 11.23 15.67
CA THR A 325 -4.94 10.93 15.86
C THR A 325 -4.28 10.45 14.55
N GLU A 326 -3.01 10.06 14.59
CA GLU A 326 -2.23 9.57 13.43
C GLU A 326 -1.35 8.37 13.82
N SER A 327 -1.92 7.44 14.58
CA SER A 327 -1.20 6.26 15.09
C SER A 327 -1.02 5.15 14.04
N ALA A 328 -1.95 5.05 13.09
CA ALA A 328 -1.88 4.07 12.00
C ALA A 328 -0.78 4.42 10.99
N MET A 329 -0.80 5.68 10.57
CA MET A 329 0.14 6.28 9.62
C MET A 329 -0.07 7.80 9.65
N THR A 330 1.01 8.58 9.76
CA THR A 330 0.88 10.03 9.68
C THR A 330 0.48 10.47 8.27
N GLN A 331 -0.23 11.59 8.16
CA GLN A 331 -0.58 12.14 6.86
C GLN A 331 0.70 12.53 6.08
N SER A 332 1.72 13.04 6.78
CA SER A 332 3.01 13.37 6.19
C SER A 332 3.68 12.16 5.56
N HIS A 333 3.67 11.00 6.22
CA HIS A 333 4.22 9.74 5.70
C HIS A 333 3.49 9.28 4.44
N ALA A 334 2.15 9.25 4.47
CA ALA A 334 1.33 8.83 3.33
C ALA A 334 1.60 9.68 2.08
N PHE A 335 1.69 11.01 2.26
CA PHE A 335 1.96 11.94 1.16
C PHE A 335 3.43 11.92 0.73
N ALA A 336 4.40 11.76 1.64
CA ALA A 336 5.81 11.63 1.30
C ALA A 336 6.07 10.40 0.42
N ALA A 337 5.46 9.24 0.74
CA ALA A 337 5.55 8.04 -0.08
C ALA A 337 5.02 8.27 -1.51
N ALA A 338 3.85 8.90 -1.62
CA ALA A 338 3.26 9.24 -2.92
C ALA A 338 4.13 10.24 -3.70
N ARG A 339 4.68 11.26 -3.04
CA ARG A 339 5.56 12.27 -3.65
C ARG A 339 6.82 11.64 -4.24
N LEU A 340 7.50 10.76 -3.50
CA LEU A 340 8.68 10.04 -4.01
C LEU A 340 8.38 9.26 -5.29
N CYS A 341 7.23 8.61 -5.37
CA CYS A 341 6.82 7.85 -6.55
C CYS A 341 6.54 8.75 -7.75
N LEU A 342 5.81 9.84 -7.53
CA LEU A 342 5.50 10.82 -8.58
C LEU A 342 6.76 11.49 -9.12
N GLU A 343 7.70 11.85 -8.24
CA GLU A 343 8.99 12.40 -8.63
C GLU A 343 9.86 11.36 -9.35
N ALA A 344 9.90 10.12 -8.87
CA ALA A 344 10.60 9.03 -9.53
C ALA A 344 10.05 8.77 -10.94
N GLN A 345 8.74 8.69 -11.10
CA GLN A 345 8.10 8.46 -12.41
C GLN A 345 8.33 9.63 -13.37
N LYS A 346 8.18 10.88 -12.88
CA LYS A 346 8.34 12.10 -13.68
C LYS A 346 9.76 12.27 -14.21
N ASN A 347 10.77 11.93 -13.40
CA ASN A 347 12.19 12.15 -13.72
C ASN A 347 12.91 10.87 -14.19
N ALA A 348 12.17 9.79 -14.43
CA ALA A 348 12.76 8.51 -14.81
C ALA A 348 13.48 8.56 -16.17
N ILE A 349 14.63 7.92 -16.23
CA ILE A 349 15.35 7.66 -17.50
C ILE A 349 14.56 6.61 -18.28
N GLU A 350 14.22 6.92 -19.52
CA GLU A 350 13.57 5.97 -20.43
C GLU A 350 14.60 5.03 -21.05
N LEU A 351 14.51 3.73 -20.75
CA LEU A 351 15.51 2.72 -21.14
C LEU A 351 15.26 2.11 -22.53
N THR A 352 14.03 2.14 -23.02
CA THR A 352 13.62 1.37 -24.22
C THR A 352 13.39 2.20 -25.47
N GLY A 353 13.54 3.52 -25.41
CA GLY A 353 13.41 4.41 -26.56
C GLY A 353 12.03 4.30 -27.22
N ARG A 354 10.99 4.76 -26.54
CA ARG A 354 9.62 4.80 -27.10
C ARG A 354 9.59 5.72 -28.32
N LYS A 355 9.16 5.17 -29.45
CA LYS A 355 8.97 5.92 -30.68
C LYS A 355 7.58 6.55 -30.73
#